data_6fdee28127a46a5d99078dae7c3ca1c2
#
_entry.id   6fdee28127a46a5d99078dae7c3ca1c2
#
_cell.length_a   1.000
_cell.length_b   1.000
_cell.length_c   1.000
_cell.angle_alpha   90.00
_cell.angle_beta   90.00
_cell.angle_gamma   90.00
#
_symmetry.space_group_name_H-M   'P 1'
#
loop_
_entity.id
_entity.type
_entity.pdbx_description
1 polymer ?
#
loop_
_entity_poly.entity_id
_entity_poly.type
_entity_poly.pdbx_seq_one_letter_code
_entity_poly.pdbx_strand_id
1 'polypeptide(L)'
;MPKYISLFLFLAMIVRADTSSSSTGSAAGGFADDASFLKAHTDIVMLSRGDAAVALAPAYQGRVMTSTFDRATGPSFGWINRPVIEKGFLSAEERAGKLEEHIYIFGGEERFWLGPEGGQFALYFKPGTKFEFSDWRTPAAIDTDAFELVSRTADSAVFRHECELQNYSGTVFTMGIERTVRLLDKSAVENVVGTKLPAGIRTVAYETDNRLTNQGDQAWVAETGLPSIWILGMYNPAPRTTVVIPFKAGSESALGPKVKDDYFGKVPPEYLKVEDDVLFFKGDGTRRGKIGISPARSKGIAGSYDADGRVLTLVTYNLQPAPHGFVNSAWELQEKPYAGDVINSYNDGSPEPGAAPLGPFYELETSSPAAALKPGETMVHIQRTLHLQGSEADLDPIARRLFGVGLETIKTSF
;
A
#
# COMPACT_ATOMS: atom_id res chain seq x y z
N MET A 1 17.51 28.40 -20.37
CA MET A 1 18.01 27.02 -20.42
C MET A 1 16.79 26.13 -20.43
N PRO A 2 16.59 25.23 -21.40
CA PRO A 2 15.36 24.46 -21.49
C PRO A 2 15.31 23.40 -20.39
N LYS A 3 14.20 23.35 -19.66
CA LYS A 3 13.89 22.29 -18.69
C LYS A 3 13.71 20.98 -19.46
N TYR A 4 14.55 20.01 -19.21
CA TYR A 4 14.38 18.66 -19.71
C TYR A 4 13.17 18.03 -18.98
N ILE A 5 12.09 17.84 -19.76
CA ILE A 5 10.98 16.98 -19.37
C ILE A 5 11.51 15.56 -19.50
N SER A 6 11.81 14.92 -18.38
CA SER A 6 12.11 13.48 -18.34
C SER A 6 10.85 12.72 -18.73
N LEU A 7 10.82 12.27 -19.96
CA LEU A 7 9.78 11.40 -20.51
C LEU A 7 9.99 10.00 -19.93
N PHE A 8 9.27 9.65 -18.87
CA PHE A 8 9.26 8.30 -18.31
C PHE A 8 8.51 7.36 -19.26
N LEU A 9 9.25 6.69 -20.16
CA LEU A 9 8.70 5.58 -20.94
C LEU A 9 8.64 4.34 -20.05
N PHE A 10 7.45 4.01 -19.57
CA PHE A 10 7.14 2.66 -19.12
C PHE A 10 6.99 1.77 -20.36
N LEU A 11 7.98 0.94 -20.61
CA LEU A 11 7.90 -0.06 -21.65
C LEU A 11 6.87 -1.11 -21.21
N ALA A 12 5.72 -1.13 -21.86
CA ALA A 12 4.72 -2.17 -21.68
C ALA A 12 5.38 -3.54 -21.88
N MET A 13 5.20 -4.45 -20.92
CA MET A 13 5.42 -5.88 -21.19
C MET A 13 4.59 -6.25 -22.41
N ILE A 14 5.24 -6.46 -23.56
CA ILE A 14 4.60 -7.08 -24.71
C ILE A 14 4.45 -8.56 -24.37
N VAL A 15 3.41 -8.89 -23.63
CA VAL A 15 2.81 -10.22 -23.74
C VAL A 15 2.10 -10.20 -25.07
N ARG A 16 2.65 -10.89 -26.07
CA ARG A 16 1.89 -11.23 -27.28
C ARG A 16 0.67 -12.03 -26.84
N ALA A 17 -0.44 -11.35 -26.66
CA ALA A 17 -1.73 -12.00 -26.56
C ALA A 17 -2.11 -12.44 -27.97
N ASP A 18 -2.25 -13.74 -28.17
CA ASP A 18 -3.00 -14.26 -29.29
C ASP A 18 -4.41 -13.66 -29.23
N THR A 19 -4.78 -12.99 -30.31
CA THR A 19 -6.08 -12.35 -30.48
C THR A 19 -7.17 -13.43 -30.62
N SER A 20 -7.76 -13.83 -29.51
CA SER A 20 -9.13 -14.38 -29.51
C SER A 20 -9.65 -14.47 -28.05
N SER A 21 -10.37 -13.49 -27.66
CA SER A 21 -11.54 -13.45 -26.77
C SER A 21 -11.61 -12.11 -26.06
N SER A 22 -12.69 -11.39 -26.29
CA SER A 22 -13.11 -10.25 -25.50
C SER A 22 -13.29 -10.69 -24.03
N SER A 23 -12.30 -10.45 -23.17
CA SER A 23 -12.51 -10.59 -21.74
C SER A 23 -13.30 -9.36 -21.27
N THR A 24 -14.64 -9.50 -21.26
CA THR A 24 -15.48 -8.76 -20.34
C THR A 24 -14.88 -8.96 -18.96
N GLY A 25 -14.50 -7.87 -18.27
CA GLY A 25 -13.98 -7.93 -16.93
C GLY A 25 -14.85 -8.82 -16.06
N SER A 26 -14.31 -9.93 -15.60
CA SER A 26 -14.98 -10.82 -14.64
C SER A 26 -15.30 -9.97 -13.44
N ALA A 27 -16.57 -9.88 -13.07
CA ALA A 27 -16.95 -9.35 -11.77
C ALA A 27 -16.13 -10.12 -10.73
N ALA A 28 -15.37 -9.39 -9.89
CA ALA A 28 -14.53 -10.01 -8.88
C ALA A 28 -15.40 -11.01 -8.10
N GLY A 29 -14.95 -12.26 -8.00
CA GLY A 29 -15.59 -13.28 -7.19
C GLY A 29 -15.62 -12.79 -5.74
N GLY A 30 -16.58 -13.27 -4.93
CA GLY A 30 -16.58 -12.97 -3.50
C GLY A 30 -15.36 -13.56 -2.79
N PHE A 31 -15.21 -13.24 -1.52
CA PHE A 31 -14.09 -13.74 -0.70
C PHE A 31 -13.90 -15.25 -0.76
N ALA A 32 -14.98 -16.03 -0.77
CA ALA A 32 -14.91 -17.50 -0.82
C ALA A 32 -14.22 -18.00 -2.10
N ASP A 33 -14.46 -17.34 -3.23
CA ASP A 33 -13.83 -17.64 -4.50
C ASP A 33 -12.33 -17.28 -4.49
N ASP A 34 -11.98 -16.08 -4.02
CA ASP A 34 -10.57 -15.68 -3.89
C ASP A 34 -9.80 -16.55 -2.90
N ALA A 35 -10.40 -16.91 -1.76
CA ALA A 35 -9.78 -17.80 -0.79
C ALA A 35 -9.57 -19.22 -1.37
N SER A 36 -10.49 -19.71 -2.19
CA SER A 36 -10.36 -20.99 -2.88
C SER A 36 -9.26 -20.94 -3.93
N PHE A 37 -9.23 -19.88 -4.72
CA PHE A 37 -8.18 -19.63 -5.70
C PHE A 37 -6.79 -19.58 -5.04
N LEU A 38 -6.64 -18.80 -3.99
CA LEU A 38 -5.37 -18.67 -3.27
C LEU A 38 -4.89 -20.01 -2.71
N LYS A 39 -5.79 -20.81 -2.11
CA LYS A 39 -5.47 -22.16 -1.58
C LYS A 39 -5.01 -23.13 -2.65
N ALA A 40 -5.45 -22.97 -3.90
CA ALA A 40 -5.04 -23.83 -5.01
C ALA A 40 -3.61 -23.48 -5.50
N HIS A 41 -3.08 -22.30 -5.20
CA HIS A 41 -1.82 -21.81 -5.77
C HIS A 41 -0.74 -21.52 -4.72
N THR A 42 -1.10 -21.30 -3.47
CA THR A 42 -0.14 -21.00 -2.38
C THR A 42 -0.71 -21.41 -1.03
N ASP A 43 0.20 -21.63 -0.06
CA ASP A 43 -0.22 -21.81 1.33
C ASP A 43 -0.80 -20.53 1.88
N ILE A 44 -1.97 -20.60 2.50
CA ILE A 44 -2.60 -19.48 3.16
C ILE A 44 -2.90 -19.74 4.63
N VAL A 45 -2.77 -18.71 5.44
CA VAL A 45 -3.20 -18.65 6.83
C VAL A 45 -4.51 -17.87 6.88
N MET A 46 -5.58 -18.54 7.27
CA MET A 46 -6.89 -17.90 7.46
C MET A 46 -7.04 -17.46 8.91
N LEU A 47 -7.19 -16.16 9.14
CA LEU A 47 -7.64 -15.61 10.41
C LEU A 47 -9.14 -15.39 10.36
N SER A 48 -9.83 -15.58 11.49
CA SER A 48 -11.28 -15.39 11.56
C SER A 48 -11.75 -14.97 12.94
N ARG A 49 -12.78 -14.11 12.96
CA ARG A 49 -13.48 -13.66 14.16
C ARG A 49 -14.98 -13.50 13.81
N GLY A 50 -15.81 -14.42 14.31
CA GLY A 50 -17.20 -14.53 13.83
C GLY A 50 -17.25 -14.82 12.33
N ASP A 51 -17.98 -14.02 11.56
CA ASP A 51 -18.07 -14.14 10.10
C ASP A 51 -16.94 -13.40 9.36
N ALA A 52 -16.25 -12.47 10.02
CA ALA A 52 -15.13 -11.76 9.44
C ALA A 52 -13.90 -12.66 9.28
N ALA A 53 -13.16 -12.44 8.18
CA ALA A 53 -11.96 -13.20 7.89
C ALA A 53 -10.92 -12.37 7.13
N VAL A 54 -9.65 -12.81 7.26
CA VAL A 54 -8.48 -12.29 6.55
C VAL A 54 -7.67 -13.48 6.04
N ALA A 55 -7.31 -13.46 4.76
CA ALA A 55 -6.45 -14.45 4.13
C ALA A 55 -5.02 -13.92 4.03
N LEU A 56 -4.05 -14.62 4.62
CA LEU A 56 -2.64 -14.25 4.61
C LEU A 56 -1.82 -15.27 3.80
N ALA A 57 -0.80 -14.79 3.08
CA ALA A 57 0.12 -15.64 2.34
C ALA A 57 1.55 -15.52 2.90
N PRO A 58 2.05 -16.53 3.65
CA PRO A 58 3.44 -16.54 4.15
C PRO A 58 4.47 -16.45 3.02
N ALA A 59 4.25 -17.16 1.91
CA ALA A 59 5.10 -17.12 0.72
C ALA A 59 5.24 -15.72 0.09
N TYR A 60 4.32 -14.81 0.41
CA TYR A 60 4.29 -13.43 -0.08
C TYR A 60 4.46 -12.45 1.11
N GLN A 61 5.49 -12.66 1.93
CA GLN A 61 5.89 -11.80 3.06
C GLN A 61 4.81 -11.66 4.16
N GLY A 62 4.02 -12.72 4.44
CA GLY A 62 2.89 -12.63 5.37
C GLY A 62 1.85 -11.59 4.91
N ARG A 63 1.72 -11.41 3.60
CA ARG A 63 0.84 -10.42 2.96
C ARG A 63 -0.62 -10.68 3.31
N VAL A 64 -1.35 -9.63 3.66
CA VAL A 64 -2.81 -9.68 3.65
C VAL A 64 -3.25 -9.71 2.20
N MET A 65 -3.73 -10.86 1.73
CA MET A 65 -4.18 -11.01 0.35
C MET A 65 -5.54 -10.38 0.15
N THR A 66 -6.48 -10.69 1.04
CA THR A 66 -7.81 -10.09 1.05
C THR A 66 -8.51 -10.30 2.39
N SER A 67 -9.52 -9.49 2.65
CA SER A 67 -10.38 -9.58 3.82
C SER A 67 -11.86 -9.52 3.46
N THR A 68 -12.70 -9.90 4.42
CA THR A 68 -14.17 -9.81 4.30
C THR A 68 -14.83 -9.75 5.67
N PHE A 69 -16.00 -9.16 5.76
CA PHE A 69 -16.87 -9.23 6.94
C PHE A 69 -17.82 -10.46 6.93
N ASP A 70 -17.87 -11.23 5.84
CA ASP A 70 -18.69 -12.44 5.71
C ASP A 70 -17.97 -13.44 4.78
N ARG A 71 -17.45 -14.53 5.37
CA ARG A 71 -16.67 -15.54 4.65
C ARG A 71 -17.44 -16.30 3.58
N ALA A 72 -18.75 -16.41 3.71
CA ALA A 72 -19.58 -17.22 2.83
C ALA A 72 -20.05 -16.43 1.61
N THR A 73 -20.47 -15.17 1.82
CA THR A 73 -21.16 -14.38 0.81
C THR A 73 -20.63 -12.96 0.67
N GLY A 74 -19.63 -12.59 1.47
CA GLY A 74 -19.09 -11.24 1.51
C GLY A 74 -18.18 -10.90 0.33
N PRO A 75 -17.96 -9.60 0.10
CA PRO A 75 -17.01 -9.12 -0.89
C PRO A 75 -15.57 -9.47 -0.50
N SER A 76 -14.70 -9.47 -1.48
CA SER A 76 -13.24 -9.52 -1.33
C SER A 76 -12.72 -8.10 -1.47
N PHE A 77 -12.05 -7.57 -0.44
CA PHE A 77 -11.61 -6.17 -0.46
C PHE A 77 -10.25 -5.98 -1.13
N GLY A 78 -9.36 -6.95 -0.97
CA GLY A 78 -8.04 -6.91 -1.59
C GLY A 78 -8.09 -7.24 -3.08
N TRP A 79 -7.33 -6.50 -3.87
CA TRP A 79 -7.13 -6.84 -5.28
C TRP A 79 -6.18 -8.03 -5.44
N ILE A 80 -6.67 -9.13 -5.99
CA ILE A 80 -5.90 -10.36 -6.23
C ILE A 80 -5.43 -10.41 -7.67
N ASN A 81 -4.11 -10.38 -7.88
CA ASN A 81 -3.52 -10.54 -9.20
C ASN A 81 -3.47 -12.01 -9.61
N ARG A 82 -4.61 -12.56 -9.99
CA ARG A 82 -4.77 -13.98 -10.34
C ARG A 82 -3.79 -14.44 -11.43
N PRO A 83 -3.60 -13.72 -12.55
CA PRO A 83 -2.67 -14.14 -13.60
C PRO A 83 -1.22 -14.28 -13.12
N VAL A 84 -0.76 -13.38 -12.24
CA VAL A 84 0.59 -13.44 -11.68
C VAL A 84 0.73 -14.62 -10.72
N ILE A 85 -0.28 -14.87 -9.89
CA ILE A 85 -0.29 -15.97 -8.92
C ILE A 85 -0.37 -17.33 -9.66
N GLU A 86 -1.20 -17.46 -10.70
CA GLU A 86 -1.32 -18.68 -11.55
C GLU A 86 -0.01 -18.99 -12.26
N LYS A 87 0.66 -17.97 -12.80
CA LYS A 87 1.98 -18.13 -13.44
C LYS A 87 3.02 -18.62 -12.43
N GLY A 88 2.89 -18.21 -11.17
CA GLY A 88 3.93 -18.38 -10.17
C GLY A 88 5.21 -17.62 -10.53
N PHE A 89 6.23 -17.73 -9.71
CA PHE A 89 7.57 -17.25 -10.03
C PHE A 89 8.57 -18.42 -10.00
N LEU A 90 9.57 -18.31 -10.86
CA LEU A 90 10.62 -19.31 -10.95
C LEU A 90 11.43 -19.35 -9.66
N SER A 91 11.88 -20.51 -9.23
CA SER A 91 12.85 -20.63 -8.13
C SER A 91 14.14 -19.87 -8.44
N ALA A 92 14.95 -19.57 -7.42
CA ALA A 92 16.23 -18.91 -7.63
C ALA A 92 17.13 -19.67 -8.61
N GLU A 93 17.11 -21.01 -8.59
CA GLU A 93 17.85 -21.86 -9.54
C GLU A 93 17.34 -21.72 -10.97
N GLU A 94 16.02 -21.75 -11.17
CA GLU A 94 15.41 -21.58 -12.49
C GLU A 94 15.57 -20.18 -13.07
N ARG A 95 15.75 -19.17 -12.20
CA ARG A 95 16.04 -17.77 -12.59
C ARG A 95 17.49 -17.56 -12.98
N ALA A 96 18.43 -18.43 -12.56
CA ALA A 96 19.86 -18.27 -12.80
C ALA A 96 20.16 -18.08 -14.29
N GLY A 97 20.84 -17.00 -14.62
CA GLY A 97 21.19 -16.63 -16.00
C GLY A 97 20.04 -16.04 -16.84
N LYS A 98 18.84 -15.86 -16.29
CA LYS A 98 17.75 -15.15 -16.94
C LYS A 98 17.70 -13.69 -16.52
N LEU A 99 17.10 -12.85 -17.38
CA LEU A 99 16.82 -11.47 -17.01
C LEU A 99 15.81 -11.47 -15.85
N GLU A 100 16.15 -10.79 -14.76
CA GLU A 100 15.25 -10.63 -13.60
C GLU A 100 14.00 -9.85 -14.01
N GLU A 101 12.83 -10.30 -13.57
CA GLU A 101 11.60 -9.52 -13.67
C GLU A 101 11.67 -8.32 -12.73
N HIS A 102 10.94 -7.25 -13.05
CA HIS A 102 10.91 -6.03 -12.22
C HIS A 102 10.27 -6.27 -10.85
N ILE A 103 9.24 -7.09 -10.84
CA ILE A 103 8.50 -7.56 -9.68
C ILE A 103 7.87 -8.91 -10.05
N TYR A 104 7.93 -9.89 -9.16
CA TYR A 104 7.35 -11.21 -9.39
C TYR A 104 5.92 -11.32 -8.86
N ILE A 105 5.67 -10.78 -7.66
CA ILE A 105 4.35 -10.87 -7.01
C ILE A 105 3.88 -9.49 -6.57
N PHE A 106 2.82 -8.98 -7.19
CA PHE A 106 2.13 -7.77 -6.74
C PHE A 106 0.61 -8.01 -6.67
N GLY A 107 -0.09 -7.18 -5.93
CA GLY A 107 -1.46 -7.38 -5.49
C GLY A 107 -1.53 -7.77 -4.02
N GLY A 108 -2.73 -7.88 -3.50
CA GLY A 108 -3.02 -8.11 -2.08
C GLY A 108 -3.39 -6.84 -1.33
N GLU A 109 -4.28 -6.99 -0.37
CA GLU A 109 -4.91 -5.90 0.39
C GLU A 109 -3.92 -5.10 1.24
N GLU A 110 -2.81 -5.73 1.69
CA GLU A 110 -1.75 -5.03 2.41
C GLU A 110 -0.41 -5.74 2.24
N ARG A 111 0.55 -5.05 1.61
CA ARG A 111 1.92 -5.50 1.37
C ARG A 111 2.88 -4.79 2.33
N PHE A 112 3.86 -5.55 2.84
CA PHE A 112 5.01 -5.00 3.53
C PHE A 112 6.13 -4.73 2.52
N TRP A 113 6.53 -3.49 2.40
CA TRP A 113 7.69 -3.07 1.63
C TRP A 113 8.62 -2.21 2.49
N LEU A 114 9.79 -1.92 1.94
CA LEU A 114 10.78 -1.02 2.51
C LEU A 114 11.07 0.12 1.52
N GLY A 115 11.25 1.33 2.02
CA GLY A 115 11.74 2.47 1.27
C GLY A 115 13.18 2.84 1.68
N PRO A 116 13.82 3.73 0.90
CA PRO A 116 13.32 4.44 -0.27
C PRO A 116 13.36 3.61 -1.56
N GLU A 117 12.40 3.88 -2.46
CA GLU A 117 12.35 3.25 -3.77
C GLU A 117 13.39 3.82 -4.71
N GLY A 118 13.57 5.13 -4.74
CA GLY A 118 14.50 5.86 -5.60
C GLY A 118 15.51 6.71 -4.81
N GLY A 119 16.37 7.39 -5.53
CA GLY A 119 17.39 8.26 -4.98
C GLY A 119 18.69 7.56 -4.61
N GLN A 120 19.65 8.34 -4.10
CA GLN A 120 20.99 7.85 -3.76
C GLN A 120 21.03 6.76 -2.70
N PHE A 121 19.93 6.52 -1.99
CA PHE A 121 19.79 5.47 -0.97
C PHE A 121 18.75 4.41 -1.34
N ALA A 122 18.35 4.36 -2.62
CA ALA A 122 17.33 3.44 -3.12
C ALA A 122 17.66 1.97 -2.82
N LEU A 123 16.63 1.19 -2.47
CA LEU A 123 16.74 -0.26 -2.29
C LEU A 123 16.43 -1.05 -3.58
N TYR A 124 15.85 -0.40 -4.59
CA TYR A 124 15.33 -1.02 -5.82
C TYR A 124 16.25 -0.82 -7.03
N PHE A 125 17.37 -0.16 -6.85
CA PHE A 125 18.35 0.11 -7.90
C PHE A 125 19.73 -0.36 -7.45
N LYS A 126 20.42 -1.13 -8.30
CA LYS A 126 21.80 -1.55 -8.03
C LYS A 126 22.75 -0.33 -8.15
N PRO A 127 23.85 -0.29 -7.38
CA PRO A 127 24.82 0.78 -7.46
C PRO A 127 25.29 1.07 -8.89
N GLY A 128 25.28 2.34 -9.28
CA GLY A 128 25.75 2.81 -10.59
C GLY A 128 24.77 2.65 -11.75
N THR A 129 23.59 2.07 -11.54
CA THR A 129 22.53 2.02 -12.56
C THR A 129 21.83 3.38 -12.69
N LYS A 130 21.03 3.56 -13.73
CA LYS A 130 20.20 4.74 -13.90
C LYS A 130 18.87 4.58 -13.12
N PHE A 131 18.25 5.70 -12.76
CA PHE A 131 16.91 5.69 -12.21
C PHE A 131 15.85 5.60 -13.32
N GLU A 132 15.93 4.51 -14.08
CA GLU A 132 15.01 4.20 -15.18
C GLU A 132 14.33 2.86 -14.89
N PHE A 133 13.12 2.65 -15.42
CA PHE A 133 12.36 1.41 -15.18
C PHE A 133 13.14 0.16 -15.59
N SER A 134 13.94 0.22 -16.65
CA SER A 134 14.80 -0.90 -17.09
C SER A 134 15.73 -1.42 -16.00
N ASP A 135 16.14 -0.57 -15.06
CA ASP A 135 17.08 -0.90 -13.98
C ASP A 135 16.38 -1.13 -12.63
N TRP A 136 15.10 -0.79 -12.50
CA TRP A 136 14.32 -0.97 -11.30
C TRP A 136 13.98 -2.44 -11.04
N ARG A 137 14.21 -2.91 -9.82
CA ARG A 137 13.91 -4.28 -9.37
C ARG A 137 13.46 -4.28 -7.92
N THR A 138 12.37 -4.97 -7.62
CA THR A 138 11.97 -5.18 -6.23
C THR A 138 12.93 -6.15 -5.55
N PRO A 139 13.49 -5.82 -4.38
CA PRO A 139 14.34 -6.73 -3.63
C PRO A 139 13.62 -8.03 -3.26
N ALA A 140 14.34 -9.17 -3.34
CA ALA A 140 13.78 -10.49 -3.06
C ALA A 140 13.13 -10.58 -1.66
N ALA A 141 13.74 -9.95 -0.66
CA ALA A 141 13.24 -9.91 0.72
C ALA A 141 11.82 -9.34 0.87
N ILE A 142 11.34 -8.58 -0.10
CA ILE A 142 10.00 -7.97 -0.10
C ILE A 142 9.18 -8.35 -1.35
N ASP A 143 9.64 -9.32 -2.14
CA ASP A 143 8.94 -9.82 -3.33
C ASP A 143 8.83 -11.35 -3.35
N THR A 144 9.94 -12.08 -3.31
CA THR A 144 9.99 -13.53 -3.54
C THR A 144 10.38 -14.36 -2.32
N ASP A 145 10.96 -13.76 -1.29
CA ASP A 145 11.33 -14.49 -0.09
C ASP A 145 10.11 -14.69 0.81
N ALA A 146 9.88 -15.93 1.23
CA ALA A 146 8.81 -16.25 2.15
C ALA A 146 9.14 -15.77 3.57
N PHE A 147 8.14 -15.27 4.30
CA PHE A 147 8.29 -15.04 5.73
C PHE A 147 7.88 -16.29 6.52
N GLU A 148 8.68 -16.64 7.52
CA GLU A 148 8.38 -17.76 8.41
C GLU A 148 7.15 -17.45 9.28
N LEU A 149 6.18 -18.36 9.29
CA LEU A 149 5.05 -18.30 10.22
C LEU A 149 5.51 -18.79 11.60
N VAL A 150 5.79 -17.87 12.51
CA VAL A 150 6.31 -18.19 13.88
C VAL A 150 5.21 -18.69 14.80
N SER A 151 4.05 -18.05 14.75
CA SER A 151 2.91 -18.43 15.59
C SER A 151 1.59 -17.96 14.98
N ARG A 152 0.51 -18.65 15.35
CA ARG A 152 -0.84 -18.24 14.98
C ARG A 152 -1.87 -18.61 16.05
N THR A 153 -2.93 -17.80 16.11
CA THR A 153 -4.18 -18.11 16.79
C THR A 153 -5.34 -18.11 15.77
N ALA A 154 -6.57 -18.15 16.22
CA ALA A 154 -7.73 -18.02 15.33
C ALA A 154 -7.78 -16.63 14.63
N ASP A 155 -7.26 -15.59 15.26
CA ASP A 155 -7.41 -14.20 14.88
C ASP A 155 -6.10 -13.40 14.78
N SER A 156 -4.95 -14.06 14.93
CA SER A 156 -3.62 -13.43 14.82
C SER A 156 -2.59 -14.38 14.22
N ALA A 157 -1.62 -13.84 13.51
CA ALA A 157 -0.45 -14.55 13.00
C ALA A 157 0.79 -13.67 13.10
N VAL A 158 1.93 -14.27 13.40
CA VAL A 158 3.24 -13.62 13.49
C VAL A 158 4.16 -14.22 12.45
N PHE A 159 4.78 -13.37 11.65
CA PHE A 159 5.75 -13.73 10.61
C PHE A 159 7.09 -13.10 10.90
N ARG A 160 8.19 -13.79 10.54
CA ARG A 160 9.56 -13.29 10.63
C ARG A 160 10.34 -13.53 9.35
N HIS A 161 11.29 -12.65 9.12
CA HIS A 161 12.29 -12.79 8.07
C HIS A 161 13.57 -12.07 8.47
N GLU A 162 14.71 -12.62 8.09
CA GLU A 162 16.02 -12.00 8.24
C GLU A 162 16.64 -11.86 6.87
N CYS A 163 17.19 -10.70 6.55
CA CYS A 163 17.76 -10.44 5.23
C CYS A 163 18.90 -9.42 5.27
N GLU A 164 19.66 -9.40 4.19
CA GLU A 164 20.58 -8.33 3.89
C GLU A 164 20.14 -7.60 2.62
N LEU A 165 20.07 -6.27 2.69
CA LEU A 165 19.78 -5.42 1.54
C LEU A 165 20.88 -4.38 1.36
N GLN A 166 21.33 -4.23 0.12
CA GLN A 166 22.26 -3.17 -0.26
C GLN A 166 21.51 -2.02 -0.91
N ASN A 167 21.75 -0.79 -0.47
CA ASN A 167 21.22 0.38 -1.13
C ASN A 167 22.09 0.85 -2.30
N TYR A 168 21.58 1.82 -3.06
CA TYR A 168 22.28 2.37 -4.24
C TYR A 168 23.66 2.94 -3.93
N SER A 169 23.89 3.53 -2.75
CA SER A 169 25.20 4.03 -2.32
C SER A 169 26.16 2.94 -1.85
N GLY A 170 25.73 1.67 -1.83
CA GLY A 170 26.56 0.53 -1.47
C GLY A 170 26.52 0.13 0.00
N THR A 171 25.71 0.81 0.85
CA THR A 171 25.54 0.42 2.24
C THR A 171 24.72 -0.86 2.33
N VAL A 172 25.23 -1.82 3.10
CA VAL A 172 24.51 -3.08 3.39
C VAL A 172 23.82 -2.98 4.74
N PHE A 173 22.55 -3.34 4.77
CA PHE A 173 21.71 -3.40 5.96
C PHE A 173 21.41 -4.86 6.30
N THR A 174 21.86 -5.34 7.45
CA THR A 174 21.43 -6.62 8.02
C THR A 174 20.19 -6.36 8.86
N MET A 175 19.06 -6.91 8.44
CA MET A 175 17.73 -6.59 8.97
C MET A 175 17.01 -7.79 9.52
N GLY A 176 16.34 -7.61 10.66
CA GLY A 176 15.27 -8.48 11.13
C GLY A 176 13.92 -7.83 10.88
N ILE A 177 12.99 -8.57 10.28
CA ILE A 177 11.62 -8.13 10.04
C ILE A 177 10.70 -9.03 10.86
N GLU A 178 9.80 -8.43 11.65
CA GLU A 178 8.70 -9.12 12.31
C GLU A 178 7.40 -8.43 11.93
N ARG A 179 6.43 -9.21 11.49
CA ARG A 179 5.11 -8.73 11.11
C ARG A 179 4.04 -9.51 11.85
N THR A 180 3.24 -8.83 12.66
CA THR A 180 2.05 -9.39 13.31
C THR A 180 0.81 -8.87 12.62
N VAL A 181 -0.06 -9.75 12.17
CA VAL A 181 -1.39 -9.41 11.65
C VAL A 181 -2.44 -9.94 12.62
N ARG A 182 -3.38 -9.09 13.04
CA ARG A 182 -4.47 -9.49 13.93
C ARG A 182 -5.80 -8.86 13.56
N LEU A 183 -6.87 -9.64 13.62
CA LEU A 183 -8.24 -9.14 13.50
C LEU A 183 -8.62 -8.35 14.75
N LEU A 184 -9.22 -7.19 14.54
CA LEU A 184 -9.72 -6.34 15.62
C LEU A 184 -11.14 -6.77 16.02
N ASP A 185 -11.41 -6.73 17.30
CA ASP A 185 -12.76 -6.91 17.82
C ASP A 185 -13.59 -5.60 17.71
N LYS A 186 -14.88 -5.69 17.96
CA LYS A 186 -15.79 -4.55 17.88
C LYS A 186 -15.34 -3.38 18.75
N SER A 187 -14.84 -3.66 19.97
CA SER A 187 -14.39 -2.61 20.89
C SER A 187 -13.16 -1.87 20.34
N ALA A 188 -12.21 -2.59 19.76
CA ALA A 188 -11.03 -2.00 19.11
C ALA A 188 -11.44 -1.16 17.90
N VAL A 189 -12.37 -1.64 17.08
CA VAL A 189 -12.92 -0.86 15.95
C VAL A 189 -13.60 0.42 16.46
N GLU A 190 -14.48 0.34 17.47
CA GLU A 190 -15.15 1.49 18.09
C GLU A 190 -14.15 2.52 18.65
N ASN A 191 -13.04 2.05 19.21
CA ASN A 191 -11.95 2.93 19.67
C ASN A 191 -11.27 3.65 18.50
N VAL A 192 -11.02 2.98 17.37
CA VAL A 192 -10.43 3.61 16.18
C VAL A 192 -11.36 4.65 15.57
N VAL A 193 -12.64 4.31 15.40
CA VAL A 193 -13.63 5.25 14.82
C VAL A 193 -14.10 6.31 15.83
N GLY A 194 -13.82 6.11 17.11
CA GLY A 194 -14.13 7.04 18.21
C GLY A 194 -15.62 7.16 18.53
N THR A 195 -16.42 6.16 18.15
CA THR A 195 -17.87 6.09 18.44
C THR A 195 -18.34 4.64 18.44
N LYS A 196 -19.51 4.40 19.06
CA LYS A 196 -20.16 3.09 18.98
C LYS A 196 -20.65 2.80 17.56
N LEU A 197 -20.44 1.56 17.11
CA LEU A 197 -20.93 1.14 15.81
C LEU A 197 -22.43 0.86 15.85
N PRO A 198 -23.24 1.47 14.96
CA PRO A 198 -24.62 1.07 14.75
C PRO A 198 -24.76 -0.44 14.47
N ALA A 199 -25.86 -1.04 14.88
CA ALA A 199 -26.09 -2.48 14.72
C ALA A 199 -26.16 -2.94 13.25
N GLY A 200 -26.50 -2.03 12.33
CA GLY A 200 -26.58 -2.30 10.89
C GLY A 200 -25.23 -2.30 10.16
N ILE A 201 -24.13 -1.93 10.84
CA ILE A 201 -22.81 -1.91 10.21
C ILE A 201 -22.16 -3.29 10.31
N ARG A 202 -21.83 -3.86 9.14
CA ARG A 202 -20.93 -5.01 9.00
C ARG A 202 -19.49 -4.51 8.93
N THR A 203 -18.56 -5.23 9.56
CA THR A 203 -17.16 -4.79 9.57
C THR A 203 -16.19 -5.96 9.53
N VAL A 204 -15.10 -5.78 8.79
CA VAL A 204 -13.82 -6.46 9.00
C VAL A 204 -12.78 -5.39 9.28
N ALA A 205 -11.95 -5.64 10.26
CA ALA A 205 -10.86 -4.75 10.62
C ALA A 205 -9.67 -5.56 11.11
N TYR A 206 -8.48 -5.15 10.70
CA TYR A 206 -7.24 -5.76 11.15
C TYR A 206 -6.18 -4.71 11.42
N GLU A 207 -5.23 -5.09 12.27
CA GLU A 207 -4.05 -4.30 12.57
C GLU A 207 -2.81 -5.09 12.14
N THR A 208 -1.84 -4.40 11.56
CA THR A 208 -0.51 -4.92 11.33
C THR A 208 0.50 -4.15 12.16
N ASP A 209 1.25 -4.87 13.00
CA ASP A 209 2.41 -4.37 13.74
C ASP A 209 3.65 -4.83 12.97
N ASN A 210 4.32 -3.89 12.30
CA ASN A 210 5.46 -4.14 11.44
C ASN A 210 6.72 -3.60 12.11
N ARG A 211 7.71 -4.46 12.27
CA ARG A 211 8.95 -4.18 13.00
C ARG A 211 10.14 -4.40 12.11
N LEU A 212 11.03 -3.42 12.08
CA LEU A 212 12.31 -3.47 11.39
C LEU A 212 13.42 -3.27 12.41
N THR A 213 14.26 -4.28 12.60
CA THR A 213 15.35 -4.29 13.58
C THR A 213 16.70 -4.24 12.87
N ASN A 214 17.59 -3.37 13.32
CA ASN A 214 18.99 -3.41 12.90
C ASN A 214 19.68 -4.60 13.58
N GLN A 215 19.97 -5.65 12.81
CA GLN A 215 20.69 -6.84 13.28
C GLN A 215 22.19 -6.81 12.93
N GLY A 216 22.64 -5.75 12.26
CA GLY A 216 24.06 -5.53 11.98
C GLY A 216 24.83 -5.03 13.20
N ASP A 217 26.11 -4.81 13.01
CA ASP A 217 27.06 -4.32 14.03
C ASP A 217 27.28 -2.79 13.95
N GLN A 218 26.77 -2.13 12.90
CA GLN A 218 26.88 -0.69 12.67
C GLN A 218 25.54 0.00 12.80
N ALA A 219 25.54 1.23 13.33
CA ALA A 219 24.36 2.07 13.33
C ALA A 219 24.00 2.50 11.90
N TRP A 220 22.69 2.54 11.59
CA TRP A 220 22.17 3.15 10.37
C TRP A 220 22.13 4.67 10.55
N VAL A 221 22.80 5.39 9.66
CA VAL A 221 22.97 6.84 9.75
C VAL A 221 22.53 7.54 8.46
N ALA A 222 22.13 8.79 8.57
CA ALA A 222 21.53 9.54 7.47
C ALA A 222 22.50 9.72 6.27
N GLU A 223 23.79 9.78 6.54
CA GLU A 223 24.85 9.97 5.54
C GLU A 223 25.02 8.77 4.60
N THR A 224 24.70 7.57 5.07
CA THR A 224 24.83 6.31 4.31
C THR A 224 23.50 5.71 3.88
N GLY A 225 22.41 6.35 4.29
CA GLY A 225 21.03 5.96 3.97
C GLY A 225 20.29 5.35 5.16
N LEU A 226 19.01 5.65 5.24
CA LEU A 226 18.10 5.13 6.24
C LEU A 226 16.94 4.42 5.52
N PRO A 227 16.62 3.16 5.85
CA PRO A 227 15.42 2.52 5.35
C PRO A 227 14.15 3.05 6.07
N SER A 228 12.98 2.73 5.53
CA SER A 228 11.70 2.93 6.19
C SER A 228 10.80 1.73 5.94
N ILE A 229 9.84 1.49 6.84
CA ILE A 229 8.73 0.57 6.58
C ILE A 229 7.72 1.31 5.71
N TRP A 230 7.28 0.65 4.64
CA TRP A 230 6.31 1.17 3.68
C TRP A 230 5.20 0.14 3.48
N ILE A 231 4.00 0.46 3.93
CA ILE A 231 2.84 -0.41 3.83
C ILE A 231 1.94 0.05 2.70
N LEU A 232 1.67 -0.85 1.75
CA LEU A 232 0.90 -0.57 0.55
C LEU A 232 -0.35 -1.45 0.51
N GLY A 233 -1.53 -0.83 0.53
CA GLY A 233 -2.80 -1.53 0.34
C GLY A 233 -3.27 -1.43 -1.11
N MET A 234 -3.61 -2.56 -1.75
CA MET A 234 -4.24 -2.59 -3.08
C MET A 234 -5.67 -3.11 -2.94
N TYR A 235 -6.62 -2.26 -3.27
CA TYR A 235 -8.04 -2.54 -3.08
C TYR A 235 -8.77 -2.69 -4.41
N ASN A 236 -9.80 -3.53 -4.42
CA ASN A 236 -10.72 -3.63 -5.55
C ASN A 236 -11.47 -2.29 -5.71
N PRO A 237 -11.42 -1.65 -6.89
CA PRO A 237 -12.12 -0.41 -7.13
C PRO A 237 -13.58 -0.65 -7.48
N ALA A 238 -14.41 0.37 -7.30
CA ALA A 238 -15.73 0.47 -7.90
C ALA A 238 -15.84 1.79 -8.69
N PRO A 239 -16.76 1.89 -9.66
CA PRO A 239 -16.86 3.10 -10.51
C PRO A 239 -17.05 4.40 -9.72
N ARG A 240 -17.65 4.33 -8.53
CA ARG A 240 -17.86 5.49 -7.65
C ARG A 240 -17.02 5.43 -6.37
N THR A 241 -15.83 4.86 -6.45
CA THR A 241 -14.87 4.90 -5.33
C THR A 241 -14.14 6.24 -5.34
N THR A 242 -14.24 6.93 -4.21
CA THR A 242 -13.51 8.18 -3.95
C THR A 242 -12.63 8.01 -2.72
N VAL A 243 -11.33 8.18 -2.89
CA VAL A 243 -10.37 8.33 -1.79
C VAL A 243 -10.59 9.68 -1.13
N VAL A 244 -10.54 9.71 0.20
CA VAL A 244 -10.68 10.92 1.02
C VAL A 244 -9.55 10.96 2.05
N ILE A 245 -8.78 12.05 2.05
CA ILE A 245 -7.67 12.24 2.98
C ILE A 245 -7.80 13.60 3.66
N PRO A 246 -8.11 13.65 4.96
CA PRO A 246 -8.11 14.88 5.73
C PRO A 246 -6.66 15.26 6.06
N PHE A 247 -6.35 16.54 5.99
CA PHE A 247 -5.02 17.06 6.32
C PHE A 247 -5.10 18.31 7.19
N LYS A 248 -3.99 18.73 7.78
CA LYS A 248 -3.92 19.92 8.61
C LYS A 248 -4.02 21.18 7.75
N ALA A 249 -5.04 21.99 8.00
CA ALA A 249 -5.17 23.32 7.40
C ALA A 249 -4.02 24.24 7.86
N GLY A 250 -3.67 25.21 7.04
CA GLY A 250 -2.62 26.19 7.32
C GLY A 250 -1.89 26.63 6.06
N SER A 251 -1.04 27.67 6.20
CA SER A 251 -0.30 28.21 5.06
C SER A 251 0.74 27.23 4.52
N GLU A 252 1.02 27.31 3.23
CA GLU A 252 2.07 26.51 2.61
C GLU A 252 3.48 26.90 3.09
N SER A 253 3.66 28.14 3.50
CA SER A 253 4.92 28.59 4.10
C SER A 253 5.23 27.91 5.44
N ALA A 254 4.20 27.47 6.19
CA ALA A 254 4.36 26.78 7.47
C ALA A 254 4.35 25.25 7.36
N LEU A 255 3.51 24.70 6.49
CA LEU A 255 3.24 23.26 6.43
C LEU A 255 3.65 22.59 5.09
N GLY A 256 4.19 23.36 4.16
CA GLY A 256 4.45 22.91 2.80
C GLY A 256 3.16 22.79 1.95
N PRO A 257 3.26 22.26 0.74
CA PRO A 257 2.10 22.07 -0.16
C PRO A 257 1.00 21.25 0.50
N LYS A 258 -0.26 21.50 0.14
CA LYS A 258 -1.41 20.71 0.61
C LYS A 258 -1.33 19.26 0.18
N VAL A 259 -0.82 19.02 -1.02
CA VAL A 259 -0.66 17.69 -1.64
C VAL A 259 0.49 17.73 -2.64
N LYS A 260 1.21 16.62 -2.79
CA LYS A 260 2.08 16.34 -3.93
C LYS A 260 1.28 15.48 -4.92
N ASP A 261 1.19 15.91 -6.19
CA ASP A 261 0.29 15.30 -7.19
C ASP A 261 0.94 15.20 -8.58
N ASP A 262 2.25 15.09 -8.61
CA ASP A 262 3.05 15.09 -9.84
C ASP A 262 4.01 13.90 -9.98
N TYR A 263 3.79 12.82 -9.24
CA TYR A 263 4.62 11.61 -9.28
C TYR A 263 4.70 10.99 -10.69
N PHE A 264 3.59 10.94 -11.41
CA PHE A 264 3.45 10.43 -12.78
C PHE A 264 2.90 11.48 -13.73
N GLY A 265 3.30 12.74 -13.52
CA GLY A 265 2.70 13.91 -14.13
C GLY A 265 1.55 14.45 -13.28
N LYS A 266 1.18 15.70 -13.53
CA LYS A 266 0.16 16.42 -12.76
C LYS A 266 -1.18 15.70 -12.84
N VAL A 267 -1.78 15.39 -11.68
CA VAL A 267 -3.13 14.81 -11.61
C VAL A 267 -4.14 15.91 -11.99
N PRO A 268 -5.01 15.65 -12.97
CA PRO A 268 -5.97 16.67 -13.44
C PRO A 268 -7.15 16.84 -12.47
N PRO A 269 -7.83 18.00 -12.48
CA PRO A 269 -8.88 18.37 -11.51
C PRO A 269 -10.12 17.46 -11.55
N GLU A 270 -10.36 16.74 -12.63
CA GLU A 270 -11.41 15.73 -12.73
C GLU A 270 -11.09 14.44 -11.95
N TYR A 271 -9.84 14.28 -11.44
CA TYR A 271 -9.40 13.16 -10.63
C TYR A 271 -8.93 13.57 -9.22
N LEU A 272 -8.60 14.84 -9.00
CA LEU A 272 -8.14 15.35 -7.71
C LEU A 272 -8.80 16.68 -7.38
N LYS A 273 -9.51 16.75 -6.26
CA LYS A 273 -10.02 17.99 -5.68
C LYS A 273 -9.39 18.23 -4.32
N VAL A 274 -8.89 19.43 -4.08
CA VAL A 274 -8.18 19.82 -2.84
C VAL A 274 -8.91 21.01 -2.22
N GLU A 275 -9.52 20.76 -1.08
CA GLU A 275 -10.21 21.75 -0.28
C GLU A 275 -9.24 22.36 0.79
N ASP A 276 -9.77 23.00 1.82
CA ASP A 276 -8.93 23.65 2.83
C ASP A 276 -8.23 22.69 3.79
N ASP A 277 -8.88 21.56 4.13
CA ASP A 277 -8.39 20.59 5.11
C ASP A 277 -8.73 19.13 4.76
N VAL A 278 -9.19 18.88 3.55
CA VAL A 278 -9.50 17.56 3.01
C VAL A 278 -9.25 17.54 1.49
N LEU A 279 -8.86 16.41 0.95
CA LEU A 279 -8.81 16.17 -0.49
C LEU A 279 -9.64 14.95 -0.88
N PHE A 280 -10.07 14.94 -2.13
CA PHE A 280 -10.74 13.83 -2.79
C PHE A 280 -9.93 13.42 -4.01
N PHE A 281 -9.70 12.12 -4.15
CA PHE A 281 -8.98 11.55 -5.28
C PHE A 281 -9.75 10.34 -5.81
N LYS A 282 -9.90 10.21 -7.12
CA LYS A 282 -10.60 9.05 -7.68
C LYS A 282 -9.81 7.77 -7.43
N GLY A 283 -10.49 6.75 -6.89
CA GLY A 283 -9.99 5.39 -6.69
C GLY A 283 -10.74 4.38 -7.55
N ASP A 284 -11.04 4.72 -8.82
CA ASP A 284 -11.91 3.98 -9.72
C ASP A 284 -11.16 3.00 -10.66
N GLY A 285 -9.82 2.96 -10.58
CA GLY A 285 -9.00 2.08 -11.41
C GLY A 285 -8.99 2.43 -12.89
N THR A 286 -9.33 3.67 -13.27
CA THR A 286 -9.51 4.05 -14.70
C THR A 286 -8.41 4.95 -15.25
N ARG A 287 -7.64 5.62 -14.40
CA ARG A 287 -6.57 6.53 -14.80
C ARG A 287 -5.41 6.46 -13.82
N ARG A 288 -4.22 6.25 -14.34
CA ARG A 288 -2.98 6.28 -13.56
C ARG A 288 -2.72 7.65 -12.94
N GLY A 289 -2.55 7.68 -11.63
CA GLY A 289 -2.18 8.86 -10.88
C GLY A 289 -1.72 8.50 -9.47
N LYS A 290 -0.85 9.33 -8.89
CA LYS A 290 -0.39 9.17 -7.50
C LYS A 290 -0.35 10.52 -6.82
N ILE A 291 -0.79 10.53 -5.56
CA ILE A 291 -0.74 11.70 -4.69
C ILE A 291 0.01 11.37 -3.40
N GLY A 292 0.54 12.40 -2.74
CA GLY A 292 1.25 12.25 -1.47
C GLY A 292 0.92 13.37 -0.49
N ILE A 293 0.92 13.03 0.80
CA ILE A 293 0.71 13.95 1.92
C ILE A 293 1.95 13.94 2.80
N SER A 294 2.53 15.12 3.00
CA SER A 294 3.70 15.29 3.85
C SER A 294 3.36 15.02 5.34
N PRO A 295 4.36 14.66 6.16
CA PRO A 295 4.16 14.45 7.60
C PRO A 295 3.67 15.72 8.34
N ALA A 296 4.05 16.90 7.85
CA ALA A 296 3.56 18.18 8.41
C ALA A 296 2.04 18.36 8.22
N ARG A 297 1.50 17.83 7.12
CA ARG A 297 0.08 17.91 6.77
C ARG A 297 -0.75 16.74 7.33
N SER A 298 -0.17 15.57 7.56
CA SER A 298 -0.91 14.37 7.91
C SER A 298 -1.65 14.47 9.25
N LYS A 299 -2.87 13.93 9.26
CA LYS A 299 -3.69 13.67 10.47
C LYS A 299 -3.63 12.20 10.91
N GLY A 300 -2.81 11.35 10.28
CA GLY A 300 -2.66 9.93 10.63
C GLY A 300 -3.78 9.02 10.11
N ILE A 301 -4.53 9.49 9.13
CA ILE A 301 -5.66 8.75 8.55
C ILE A 301 -5.81 9.05 7.05
N ALA A 302 -6.15 8.03 6.30
CA ALA A 302 -6.67 8.09 4.95
C ALA A 302 -7.88 7.14 4.83
N GLY A 303 -8.67 7.27 3.80
CA GLY A 303 -9.75 6.32 3.53
C GLY A 303 -10.33 6.48 2.14
N SER A 304 -11.37 5.70 1.88
CA SER A 304 -12.17 5.78 0.66
C SER A 304 -13.63 5.45 0.93
N TYR A 305 -14.49 5.91 0.07
CA TYR A 305 -15.90 5.53 0.07
C TYR A 305 -16.29 4.99 -1.30
N ASP A 306 -16.70 3.73 -1.34
CA ASP A 306 -17.40 3.11 -2.46
C ASP A 306 -18.90 3.37 -2.30
N ALA A 307 -19.44 4.26 -3.12
CA ALA A 307 -20.83 4.66 -3.05
C ALA A 307 -21.79 3.58 -3.59
N ASP A 308 -21.31 2.65 -4.44
CA ASP A 308 -22.10 1.56 -4.98
C ASP A 308 -22.26 0.42 -3.95
N GLY A 309 -21.14 -0.01 -3.37
CA GLY A 309 -21.10 -1.02 -2.31
C GLY A 309 -21.50 -0.50 -0.93
N ARG A 310 -21.56 0.81 -0.75
CA ARG A 310 -21.72 1.49 0.55
C ARG A 310 -20.68 1.01 1.56
N VAL A 311 -19.42 1.02 1.12
CA VAL A 311 -18.27 0.61 1.92
C VAL A 311 -17.39 1.82 2.21
N LEU A 312 -17.20 2.09 3.51
CA LEU A 312 -16.25 3.06 4.01
C LEU A 312 -14.98 2.31 4.43
N THR A 313 -13.88 2.51 3.69
CA THR A 313 -12.56 1.98 4.01
C THR A 313 -11.77 3.04 4.78
N LEU A 314 -11.11 2.63 5.86
CA LEU A 314 -10.28 3.48 6.70
C LEU A 314 -8.91 2.85 6.83
N VAL A 315 -7.86 3.65 6.66
CA VAL A 315 -6.48 3.29 6.98
C VAL A 315 -5.95 4.30 7.99
N THR A 316 -5.54 3.82 9.16
CA THR A 316 -4.89 4.64 10.19
C THR A 316 -3.53 4.06 10.53
N TYR A 317 -2.62 4.89 11.01
CA TYR A 317 -1.30 4.45 11.43
C TYR A 317 -0.81 5.23 12.65
N ASN A 318 0.23 4.69 13.33
CA ASN A 318 0.81 5.35 14.49
C ASN A 318 1.65 6.57 14.08
N LEU A 319 1.21 7.75 14.46
CA LEU A 319 2.03 8.96 14.34
C LEU A 319 3.22 8.87 15.28
N GLN A 320 4.43 9.08 14.76
CA GLN A 320 5.69 8.96 15.50
C GLN A 320 6.55 10.22 15.33
N PRO A 321 7.41 10.53 16.30
CA PRO A 321 8.48 11.50 16.09
C PRO A 321 9.37 11.08 14.91
N ALA A 322 9.73 12.00 14.04
CA ALA A 322 10.53 11.76 12.85
C ALA A 322 11.75 12.71 12.82
N PRO A 323 12.73 12.52 13.71
CA PRO A 323 13.87 13.42 13.80
C PRO A 323 14.71 13.46 12.52
N HIS A 324 14.69 12.39 11.73
CA HIS A 324 15.36 12.28 10.44
C HIS A 324 14.40 12.43 9.25
N GLY A 325 13.12 12.74 9.48
CA GLY A 325 12.12 12.88 8.42
C GLY A 325 11.61 11.54 7.88
N PHE A 326 11.12 11.56 6.65
CA PHE A 326 10.59 10.42 5.90
C PHE A 326 11.37 10.26 4.61
N VAL A 327 11.67 9.03 4.21
CA VAL A 327 12.44 8.78 3.00
C VAL A 327 11.70 9.29 1.75
N ASN A 328 12.43 9.93 0.86
CA ASN A 328 11.93 10.36 -0.44
C ASN A 328 12.21 9.28 -1.48
N SER A 329 11.19 8.79 -2.15
CA SER A 329 11.28 7.70 -3.13
C SER A 329 11.33 8.17 -4.60
N ALA A 330 11.56 9.46 -4.86
CA ALA A 330 11.70 9.96 -6.24
C ALA A 330 12.91 9.33 -6.95
N TRP A 331 12.75 8.99 -8.23
CA TRP A 331 13.74 8.30 -9.05
C TRP A 331 14.76 9.27 -9.64
N GLU A 332 15.49 9.94 -8.78
CA GLU A 332 16.56 10.89 -9.11
C GLU A 332 17.51 11.06 -7.94
N LEU A 333 18.70 11.61 -8.15
CA LEU A 333 19.55 12.06 -7.05
C LEU A 333 18.89 13.24 -6.37
N GLN A 334 18.71 13.15 -5.06
CA GLN A 334 17.86 14.05 -4.30
C GLN A 334 18.67 14.99 -3.42
N GLU A 335 18.35 16.28 -3.43
CA GLU A 335 18.90 17.26 -2.47
C GLU A 335 18.37 17.00 -1.04
N LYS A 336 17.16 16.48 -0.93
CA LYS A 336 16.47 16.24 0.35
C LYS A 336 15.94 14.81 0.43
N PRO A 337 16.82 13.82 0.67
CA PRO A 337 16.44 12.40 0.66
C PRO A 337 15.47 11.99 1.78
N TYR A 338 15.28 12.84 2.77
CA TYR A 338 14.39 12.61 3.92
C TYR A 338 13.20 13.60 3.99
N ALA A 339 12.84 14.20 2.85
CA ALA A 339 11.66 15.06 2.73
C ALA A 339 10.53 14.37 1.95
N GLY A 340 10.29 13.09 2.26
CA GLY A 340 9.24 12.28 1.63
C GLY A 340 7.87 12.44 2.27
N ASP A 341 6.88 11.79 1.65
CA ASP A 341 5.50 11.76 2.11
C ASP A 341 5.25 10.59 3.07
N VAL A 342 4.27 10.74 3.94
CA VAL A 342 3.89 9.74 4.95
C VAL A 342 2.64 8.97 4.56
N ILE A 343 1.76 9.58 3.76
CA ILE A 343 0.61 8.93 3.12
C ILE A 343 0.75 9.12 1.63
N ASN A 344 0.53 8.04 0.87
CA ASN A 344 0.33 8.10 -0.56
C ASN A 344 -0.99 7.42 -0.93
N SER A 345 -1.52 7.79 -2.08
CA SER A 345 -2.60 7.06 -2.74
C SER A 345 -2.32 6.99 -4.23
N TYR A 346 -2.51 5.80 -4.78
CA TYR A 346 -2.36 5.52 -6.20
C TYR A 346 -3.69 5.07 -6.78
N ASN A 347 -4.01 5.52 -7.96
CA ASN A 347 -5.09 4.99 -8.77
C ASN A 347 -4.50 4.40 -10.04
N ASP A 348 -4.84 3.14 -10.34
CA ASP A 348 -4.33 2.48 -11.53
C ASP A 348 -5.09 2.91 -12.79
N GLY A 349 -4.48 2.66 -13.91
CA GLY A 349 -5.01 2.96 -15.22
C GLY A 349 -3.92 2.91 -16.28
N SER A 350 -4.29 3.08 -17.53
CA SER A 350 -3.32 3.09 -18.60
C SER A 350 -2.24 4.15 -18.38
N PRO A 351 -0.94 3.78 -18.40
CA PRO A 351 0.16 4.73 -18.24
C PRO A 351 0.27 5.72 -19.40
N GLU A 352 -0.17 5.31 -20.59
CA GLU A 352 -0.23 6.13 -21.82
C GLU A 352 -1.32 5.59 -22.75
N PRO A 353 -1.81 6.37 -23.71
CA PRO A 353 -2.84 5.93 -24.64
C PRO A 353 -2.47 4.64 -25.36
N GLY A 354 -3.30 3.60 -25.20
CA GLY A 354 -3.11 2.29 -25.83
C GLY A 354 -2.24 1.29 -25.04
N ALA A 355 -1.63 1.69 -23.93
CA ALA A 355 -0.93 0.78 -23.05
C ALA A 355 -1.91 0.11 -22.07
N ALA A 356 -1.65 -1.15 -21.71
CA ALA A 356 -2.45 -1.86 -20.72
C ALA A 356 -2.15 -1.32 -19.30
N PRO A 357 -3.17 -1.18 -18.42
CA PRO A 357 -2.95 -0.93 -17.01
C PRO A 357 -2.32 -2.15 -16.32
N LEU A 358 -1.81 -1.96 -15.10
CA LEU A 358 -1.34 -3.07 -14.27
C LEU A 358 -2.50 -3.96 -13.79
N GLY A 359 -3.65 -3.36 -13.56
CA GLY A 359 -4.88 -4.02 -13.17
C GLY A 359 -5.87 -3.00 -12.60
N PRO A 360 -7.15 -3.32 -12.44
CA PRO A 360 -8.07 -2.36 -11.86
C PRO A 360 -7.94 -2.36 -10.34
N PHE A 361 -7.11 -1.47 -9.77
CA PHE A 361 -6.95 -1.27 -8.33
C PHE A 361 -6.69 0.19 -7.96
N TYR A 362 -6.87 0.52 -6.69
CA TYR A 362 -6.34 1.74 -6.10
C TYR A 362 -5.58 1.40 -4.81
N GLU A 363 -4.69 2.30 -4.38
CA GLU A 363 -3.87 2.08 -3.20
C GLU A 363 -4.08 3.17 -2.15
N LEU A 364 -3.98 2.74 -0.89
CA LEU A 364 -3.73 3.60 0.27
C LEU A 364 -2.44 3.12 0.91
N GLU A 365 -1.47 4.01 1.05
CA GLU A 365 -0.13 3.68 1.48
C GLU A 365 0.26 4.51 2.70
N THR A 366 1.02 3.92 3.63
CA THR A 366 1.59 4.64 4.76
C THR A 366 3.06 4.29 4.97
N SER A 367 3.85 5.23 5.48
CA SER A 367 5.28 5.04 5.71
C SER A 367 5.67 5.34 7.16
N SER A 368 6.64 4.58 7.69
CA SER A 368 7.32 4.96 8.92
C SER A 368 8.28 6.13 8.69
N PRO A 369 8.74 6.81 9.75
CA PRO A 369 9.91 7.65 9.66
C PRO A 369 11.13 6.89 9.12
N ALA A 370 12.14 7.64 8.65
CA ALA A 370 13.45 7.11 8.32
C ALA A 370 14.10 6.48 9.56
N ALA A 371 14.51 5.22 9.45
CA ALA A 371 14.90 4.37 10.57
C ALA A 371 16.40 4.53 10.88
N ALA A 372 16.77 5.51 11.70
CA ALA A 372 18.12 5.66 12.24
C ALA A 372 18.26 4.77 13.48
N LEU A 373 18.72 3.53 13.30
CA LEU A 373 18.74 2.50 14.32
C LEU A 373 20.19 2.09 14.67
N LYS A 374 20.51 2.04 15.95
CA LYS A 374 21.70 1.36 16.44
C LYS A 374 21.52 -0.16 16.38
N PRO A 375 22.63 -0.95 16.46
CA PRO A 375 22.54 -2.38 16.59
C PRO A 375 21.55 -2.82 17.68
N GLY A 376 20.59 -3.68 17.32
CA GLY A 376 19.53 -4.17 18.19
C GLY A 376 18.32 -3.26 18.38
N GLU A 377 18.36 -2.01 17.89
CA GLU A 377 17.18 -1.12 17.95
C GLU A 377 16.15 -1.47 16.87
N THR A 378 14.88 -1.18 17.15
CA THR A 378 13.73 -1.54 16.30
C THR A 378 12.86 -0.33 16.01
N MET A 379 12.54 -0.11 14.72
CA MET A 379 11.46 0.76 14.26
C MET A 379 10.15 -0.04 14.23
N VAL A 380 9.06 0.59 14.68
CA VAL A 380 7.73 -0.04 14.68
C VAL A 380 6.76 0.82 13.88
N HIS A 381 6.10 0.25 12.88
CA HIS A 381 5.02 0.90 12.13
C HIS A 381 3.74 0.09 12.24
N ILE A 382 2.73 0.67 12.89
CA ILE A 382 1.43 0.03 13.10
C ILE A 382 0.44 0.64 12.12
N GLN A 383 -0.20 -0.21 11.30
CA GLN A 383 -1.29 0.19 10.44
C GLN A 383 -2.57 -0.55 10.83
N ARG A 384 -3.71 0.12 10.70
CA ARG A 384 -5.04 -0.48 10.85
C ARG A 384 -5.83 -0.22 9.60
N THR A 385 -6.39 -1.28 9.04
CA THR A 385 -7.30 -1.23 7.90
C THR A 385 -8.67 -1.72 8.34
N LEU A 386 -9.70 -0.92 8.06
CA LEU A 386 -11.08 -1.20 8.44
C LEU A 386 -11.98 -1.04 7.21
N HIS A 387 -12.85 -2.01 6.97
CA HIS A 387 -13.94 -1.90 6.00
C HIS A 387 -15.27 -1.95 6.74
N LEU A 388 -16.02 -0.87 6.62
CA LEU A 388 -17.33 -0.69 7.25
C LEU A 388 -18.38 -0.64 6.15
N GLN A 389 -19.35 -1.56 6.16
CA GLN A 389 -20.46 -1.54 5.21
C GLN A 389 -21.78 -1.34 5.95
N GLY A 390 -22.61 -0.44 5.45
CA GLY A 390 -23.90 -0.15 6.08
C GLY A 390 -24.75 0.83 5.28
N SER A 391 -25.82 1.32 5.89
CA SER A 391 -26.59 2.42 5.33
C SER A 391 -25.76 3.72 5.34
N GLU A 392 -26.01 4.63 4.40
CA GLU A 392 -25.37 5.96 4.45
C GLU A 392 -25.69 6.69 5.76
N ALA A 393 -26.88 6.52 6.29
CA ALA A 393 -27.27 7.11 7.57
C ALA A 393 -26.42 6.63 8.75
N ASP A 394 -25.96 5.38 8.73
CA ASP A 394 -25.09 4.81 9.76
C ASP A 394 -23.61 5.18 9.54
N LEU A 395 -23.16 5.27 8.29
CA LEU A 395 -21.77 5.54 7.93
C LEU A 395 -21.43 7.04 7.93
N ASP A 396 -22.37 7.93 7.59
CA ASP A 396 -22.14 9.38 7.46
C ASP A 396 -21.60 10.04 8.76
N PRO A 397 -22.13 9.71 9.95
CA PRO A 397 -21.58 10.25 11.20
C PRO A 397 -20.11 9.84 11.44
N ILE A 398 -19.73 8.63 11.00
CA ILE A 398 -18.34 8.13 11.09
C ILE A 398 -17.45 8.91 10.13
N ALA A 399 -17.87 9.08 8.86
CA ALA A 399 -17.13 9.86 7.86
C ALA A 399 -16.93 11.31 8.34
N ARG A 400 -17.98 11.99 8.82
CA ARG A 400 -17.87 13.35 9.34
C ARG A 400 -16.91 13.46 10.52
N ARG A 401 -16.93 12.49 11.41
CA ARG A 401 -16.03 12.47 12.56
C ARG A 401 -14.56 12.32 12.17
N LEU A 402 -14.26 11.45 11.22
CA LEU A 402 -12.91 11.08 10.86
C LEU A 402 -12.31 11.98 9.77
N PHE A 403 -13.10 12.36 8.79
CA PHE A 403 -12.64 13.12 7.64
C PHE A 403 -13.06 14.61 7.68
N GLY A 404 -13.97 14.99 8.57
CA GLY A 404 -14.52 16.35 8.62
C GLY A 404 -15.65 16.61 7.61
N VAL A 405 -15.93 15.66 6.72
CA VAL A 405 -16.92 15.76 5.64
C VAL A 405 -17.84 14.56 5.63
N GLY A 406 -19.09 14.75 5.17
CA GLY A 406 -20.08 13.70 5.05
C GLY A 406 -19.98 12.92 3.74
N LEU A 407 -20.66 11.74 3.70
CA LEU A 407 -20.65 10.86 2.52
C LEU A 407 -21.22 11.53 1.27
N GLU A 408 -22.22 12.42 1.42
CA GLU A 408 -22.77 13.17 0.28
C GLU A 408 -21.69 14.01 -0.40
N THR A 409 -20.85 14.72 0.37
CA THR A 409 -19.74 15.50 -0.16
C THR A 409 -18.70 14.59 -0.83
N ILE A 410 -18.41 13.43 -0.25
CA ILE A 410 -17.41 12.50 -0.83
C ILE A 410 -17.92 11.94 -2.17
N LYS A 411 -19.15 11.41 -2.23
CA LYS A 411 -19.70 10.78 -3.44
C LYS A 411 -20.04 11.75 -4.57
N THR A 412 -20.21 13.04 -4.27
CA THR A 412 -20.49 14.10 -5.27
C THR A 412 -19.27 14.96 -5.58
N SER A 413 -18.08 14.56 -5.09
CA SER A 413 -16.85 15.30 -5.37
C SER A 413 -16.47 15.25 -6.85
N PHE A 414 -16.90 14.20 -7.60
CA PHE A 414 -16.63 14.06 -9.04
C PHE A 414 -17.89 13.75 -9.84
#